data_1a77adc345ea5693ef0837cec46c0f97
#
_entry.id   1a77adc345ea5693ef0837cec46c0f97
#
_cell.length_a   1.000
_cell.length_b   1.000
_cell.length_c   1.000
_cell.angle_alpha   90.00
_cell.angle_beta   90.00
_cell.angle_gamma   90.00
#
_symmetry.space_group_name_H-M   'P 1'
#
loop_
_entity.id
_entity.type
_entity.pdbx_description
1 polymer ?
#
loop_
_entity_poly.entity_id
_entity_poly.type
_entity_poly.pdbx_seq_one_letter_code
_entity_poly.pdbx_strand_id
1 'polypeptide(L)'
;MNTCLIGLSIDSNPSHLAWLYSIFKKTGIKVPFPVIADRNGEIARKYGMIASNISTTETVRNVYIIDDKGIIRLILIYPLNIGRCIPEILRAVEALQTADCNKASIPANWIPGEPIIVPSPKTFNSLQERVNEIKKNKNGISWYLSFKESECNNKIIESSINRIEDKK
;
A
#
# COMPACT_ATOMS: atom_id res chain seq x y z
N MET A 1 -7.44 -6.74 -3.75
CA MET A 1 -6.23 -6.69 -2.89
C MET A 1 -6.40 -7.62 -1.69
N ASN A 2 -5.41 -8.44 -1.38
CA ASN A 2 -5.38 -9.26 -0.16
C ASN A 2 -4.78 -8.43 0.99
N THR A 3 -5.61 -7.55 1.59
CA THR A 3 -5.15 -6.58 2.59
C THR A 3 -6.26 -6.36 3.61
N CYS A 4 -5.91 -6.39 4.90
CA CYS A 4 -6.79 -6.07 6.01
C CYS A 4 -6.56 -4.62 6.46
N LEU A 5 -7.64 -3.89 6.74
CA LEU A 5 -7.58 -2.54 7.27
C LEU A 5 -7.86 -2.56 8.77
N ILE A 6 -7.07 -1.83 9.54
CA ILE A 6 -7.26 -1.61 10.98
C ILE A 6 -7.18 -0.11 11.24
N GLY A 7 -8.19 0.44 11.90
CA GLY A 7 -8.15 1.81 12.42
C GLY A 7 -7.54 1.86 13.83
N LEU A 8 -6.95 3.00 14.19
CA LEU A 8 -6.47 3.25 15.54
C LEU A 8 -6.71 4.72 15.90
N SER A 9 -7.25 4.97 17.08
CA SER A 9 -7.25 6.30 17.69
C SER A 9 -7.12 6.21 19.22
N ILE A 10 -6.80 7.33 19.85
CA ILE A 10 -6.71 7.45 21.32
C ILE A 10 -8.08 7.58 21.99
N ASP A 11 -9.17 7.56 21.23
CA ASP A 11 -10.52 7.63 21.76
C ASP A 11 -10.94 6.37 22.51
N SER A 12 -12.00 6.49 23.29
CA SER A 12 -12.56 5.36 24.02
C SER A 12 -13.46 4.48 23.16
N ASN A 13 -13.66 3.22 23.55
CA ASN A 13 -14.62 2.33 22.89
C ASN A 13 -16.03 2.93 22.76
N PRO A 14 -16.65 3.54 23.82
CA PRO A 14 -17.94 4.19 23.66
C PRO A 14 -17.94 5.31 22.62
N SER A 15 -16.85 6.11 22.54
CA SER A 15 -16.71 7.17 21.51
C SER A 15 -16.65 6.58 20.11
N HIS A 16 -15.89 5.51 19.90
CA HIS A 16 -15.85 4.79 18.64
C HIS A 16 -17.22 4.24 18.24
N LEU A 17 -17.93 3.60 19.17
CA LEU A 17 -19.28 3.07 18.90
C LEU A 17 -20.25 4.18 18.51
N ALA A 18 -20.27 5.30 19.24
CA ALA A 18 -21.11 6.44 18.94
C ALA A 18 -20.79 7.03 17.55
N TRP A 19 -19.50 7.16 17.22
CA TRP A 19 -19.05 7.67 15.92
C TRP A 19 -19.43 6.71 14.78
N LEU A 20 -19.17 5.41 14.91
CA LEU A 20 -19.54 4.38 13.92
C LEU A 20 -21.06 4.33 13.70
N TYR A 21 -21.84 4.43 14.78
CA TYR A 21 -23.30 4.49 14.71
C TYR A 21 -23.77 5.75 13.98
N SER A 22 -23.17 6.90 14.27
CA SER A 22 -23.48 8.17 13.59
C SER A 22 -23.20 8.10 12.08
N ILE A 23 -22.07 7.49 11.67
CA ILE A 23 -21.77 7.26 10.25
C ILE A 23 -22.86 6.39 9.63
N PHE A 24 -23.17 5.24 10.24
CA PHE A 24 -24.19 4.33 9.73
C PHE A 24 -25.55 5.04 9.58
N LYS A 25 -25.99 5.77 10.59
CA LYS A 25 -27.27 6.49 10.55
C LYS A 25 -27.34 7.56 9.47
N LYS A 26 -26.23 8.25 9.20
CA LYS A 26 -26.20 9.36 8.22
C LYS A 26 -25.93 8.91 6.79
N THR A 27 -25.21 7.81 6.59
CA THR A 27 -24.74 7.38 5.28
C THR A 27 -25.25 6.01 4.84
N GLY A 28 -25.82 5.21 5.77
CA GLY A 28 -26.14 3.80 5.54
C GLY A 28 -24.92 2.87 5.50
N ILE A 29 -23.70 3.40 5.61
CA ILE A 29 -22.46 2.64 5.48
C ILE A 29 -22.04 2.09 6.86
N LYS A 30 -21.95 0.76 6.97
CA LYS A 30 -21.34 0.10 8.12
C LYS A 30 -19.85 -0.03 7.89
N VAL A 31 -19.03 0.57 8.75
CA VAL A 31 -17.56 0.44 8.69
C VAL A 31 -17.18 -1.03 8.90
N PRO A 32 -16.50 -1.68 7.93
CA PRO A 32 -16.31 -3.14 7.92
C PRO A 32 -15.00 -3.60 8.59
N PHE A 33 -14.26 -2.71 9.22
CA PHE A 33 -12.96 -3.01 9.82
C PHE A 33 -12.89 -2.63 11.30
N PRO A 34 -12.06 -3.30 12.12
CA PRO A 34 -11.89 -2.99 13.52
C PRO A 34 -11.19 -1.65 13.75
N VAL A 35 -11.54 -0.99 14.86
CA VAL A 35 -10.91 0.24 15.33
C VAL A 35 -10.38 0.02 16.74
N ILE A 36 -9.07 0.20 16.92
CA ILE A 36 -8.38 0.05 18.20
C ILE A 36 -8.56 1.33 19.02
N ALA A 37 -9.00 1.19 20.27
CA ALA A 37 -9.11 2.26 21.25
C ALA A 37 -7.83 2.32 22.11
N ASP A 38 -6.85 3.11 21.68
CA ASP A 38 -5.55 3.26 22.34
C ASP A 38 -5.57 4.43 23.34
N ARG A 39 -6.43 4.36 24.36
CA ARG A 39 -6.65 5.47 25.32
C ARG A 39 -5.38 6.00 25.99
N ASN A 40 -4.45 5.12 26.29
CA ASN A 40 -3.19 5.48 26.92
C ASN A 40 -2.15 5.98 25.91
N GLY A 41 -2.43 5.89 24.60
CA GLY A 41 -1.51 6.26 23.54
C GLY A 41 -0.26 5.38 23.46
N GLU A 42 -0.28 4.18 24.02
CA GLU A 42 0.88 3.27 24.05
C GLU A 42 1.25 2.79 22.65
N ILE A 43 0.25 2.35 21.89
CA ILE A 43 0.45 1.90 20.51
C ILE A 43 0.83 3.10 19.64
N ALA A 44 0.13 4.22 19.78
CA ALA A 44 0.42 5.43 19.04
C ALA A 44 1.86 5.94 19.26
N ARG A 45 2.36 5.88 20.50
CA ARG A 45 3.77 6.24 20.79
C ARG A 45 4.74 5.23 20.20
N LYS A 46 4.45 3.94 20.34
CA LYS A 46 5.31 2.87 19.80
C LYS A 46 5.48 2.97 18.28
N TYR A 47 4.44 3.43 17.57
CA TYR A 47 4.46 3.65 16.13
C TYR A 47 4.90 5.08 15.73
N GLY A 48 5.26 5.94 16.71
CA GLY A 48 5.66 7.31 16.42
C GLY A 48 4.52 8.18 15.86
N MET A 49 3.28 7.87 16.19
CA MET A 49 2.11 8.62 15.74
C MET A 49 1.87 9.88 16.56
N ILE A 50 2.43 9.97 17.76
CA ILE A 50 2.36 11.16 18.62
C ILE A 50 3.66 11.92 18.45
N ALA A 51 3.59 13.05 17.79
CA ALA A 51 4.70 13.96 17.60
C ALA A 51 4.70 15.00 18.75
N SER A 52 5.60 14.83 19.71
CA SER A 52 5.67 15.64 20.94
C SER A 52 5.87 17.15 20.70
N ASN A 53 6.42 17.50 19.53
CA ASN A 53 6.59 18.88 19.07
C ASN A 53 5.31 19.50 18.48
N ILE A 54 4.28 18.69 18.21
CA ILE A 54 3.00 19.15 17.66
C ILE A 54 1.91 19.02 18.72
N SER A 55 1.80 17.86 19.37
CA SER A 55 0.85 17.58 20.44
C SER A 55 1.36 16.43 21.30
N THR A 56 1.03 16.45 22.59
CA THR A 56 1.33 15.36 23.52
C THR A 56 0.24 14.30 23.55
N THR A 57 -0.90 14.56 22.97
CA THR A 57 -2.12 13.73 23.06
C THR A 57 -2.76 13.40 21.71
N GLU A 58 -2.56 14.25 20.69
CA GLU A 58 -3.17 14.03 19.37
C GLU A 58 -2.21 13.28 18.44
N THR A 59 -2.75 12.28 17.75
CA THR A 59 -2.00 11.52 16.74
C THR A 59 -2.03 12.23 15.39
N VAL A 60 -0.89 12.33 14.72
CA VAL A 60 -0.84 12.73 13.31
C VAL A 60 -1.54 11.65 12.44
N ARG A 61 -1.94 12.02 11.22
CA ARG A 61 -2.69 11.13 10.32
C ARG A 61 -1.77 10.16 9.59
N ASN A 62 -1.23 9.17 10.29
CA ASN A 62 -0.34 8.17 9.71
C ASN A 62 -1.10 7.04 9.01
N VAL A 63 -0.45 6.45 8.01
CA VAL A 63 -0.82 5.17 7.41
C VAL A 63 0.43 4.31 7.37
N TYR A 64 0.33 3.11 7.89
CA TYR A 64 1.38 2.09 7.86
C TYR A 64 0.94 0.95 6.96
N ILE A 65 1.76 0.59 5.98
CA ILE A 65 1.59 -0.62 5.20
C ILE A 65 2.56 -1.65 5.74
N ILE A 66 2.00 -2.73 6.27
CA ILE A 66 2.73 -3.80 6.94
C ILE A 66 2.52 -5.09 6.13
N ASP A 67 3.59 -5.80 5.84
CA ASP A 67 3.51 -7.06 5.10
C ASP A 67 3.11 -8.25 6.00
N ASP A 68 2.97 -9.42 5.39
CA ASP A 68 2.61 -10.68 6.04
C ASP A 68 3.65 -11.20 7.03
N LYS A 69 4.86 -10.62 7.02
CA LYS A 69 5.95 -10.91 7.96
C LYS A 69 5.98 -9.93 9.14
N GLY A 70 5.05 -8.97 9.19
CA GLY A 70 4.99 -7.93 10.20
C GLY A 70 6.00 -6.79 10.00
N ILE A 71 6.55 -6.64 8.79
CA ILE A 71 7.52 -5.61 8.46
C ILE A 71 6.80 -4.38 7.90
N ILE A 72 7.10 -3.21 8.46
CA ILE A 72 6.61 -1.93 7.93
C ILE A 72 7.33 -1.67 6.59
N ARG A 73 6.57 -1.65 5.50
CA ARG A 73 7.09 -1.47 4.14
C ARG A 73 6.98 -0.01 3.66
N LEU A 74 5.97 0.71 4.13
CA LEU A 74 5.75 2.09 3.76
C LEU A 74 5.02 2.83 4.87
N ILE A 75 5.36 4.09 5.07
CA ILE A 75 4.68 4.99 6.01
C ILE A 75 4.31 6.26 5.25
N LEU A 76 3.03 6.64 5.31
CA LEU A 76 2.53 7.93 4.84
C LEU A 76 2.14 8.77 6.07
N ILE A 77 2.67 9.97 6.15
CA ILE A 77 2.44 10.88 7.26
C ILE A 77 1.74 12.13 6.73
N TYR A 78 0.51 12.34 7.17
CA TYR A 78 -0.27 13.52 6.82
C TYR A 78 -0.42 14.44 8.05
N PRO A 79 -0.24 15.75 7.91
CA PRO A 79 -0.55 16.68 8.98
C PRO A 79 -2.06 16.69 9.29
N LEU A 80 -2.43 17.19 10.48
CA LEU A 80 -3.80 17.14 10.98
C LEU A 80 -4.83 17.84 10.06
N ASN A 81 -4.41 18.88 9.35
CA ASN A 81 -5.24 19.66 8.45
C ASN A 81 -5.39 19.08 7.04
N ILE A 82 -4.74 17.96 6.75
CA ILE A 82 -4.82 17.31 5.42
C ILE A 82 -5.43 15.93 5.55
N GLY A 83 -6.45 15.65 4.73
CA GLY A 83 -7.05 14.33 4.60
C GLY A 83 -6.13 13.37 3.84
N ARG A 84 -6.27 12.07 4.11
CA ARG A 84 -5.53 11.02 3.40
C ARG A 84 -6.00 10.90 1.96
N CYS A 85 -5.06 10.73 1.02
CA CYS A 85 -5.36 10.39 -0.36
C CYS A 85 -5.57 8.87 -0.47
N ILE A 86 -6.81 8.41 -0.45
CA ILE A 86 -7.13 6.97 -0.50
C ILE A 86 -6.64 6.29 -1.80
N PRO A 87 -6.80 6.89 -2.99
CA PRO A 87 -6.24 6.31 -4.22
C PRO A 87 -4.73 6.08 -4.13
N GLU A 88 -3.96 6.99 -3.51
CA GLU A 88 -2.51 6.81 -3.34
C GLU A 88 -2.18 5.68 -2.36
N ILE A 89 -2.94 5.52 -1.29
CA ILE A 89 -2.76 4.39 -0.36
C ILE A 89 -3.00 3.07 -1.08
N LEU A 90 -4.05 2.98 -1.89
CA LEU A 90 -4.36 1.79 -2.68
C LEU A 90 -3.26 1.51 -3.71
N ARG A 91 -2.83 2.55 -4.46
CA ARG A 91 -1.73 2.46 -5.41
C ARG A 91 -0.45 1.95 -4.74
N ALA A 92 -0.12 2.45 -3.55
CA ALA A 92 1.06 2.04 -2.80
C ALA A 92 1.00 0.56 -2.36
N VAL A 93 -0.16 0.07 -1.93
CA VAL A 93 -0.37 -1.36 -1.62
C VAL A 93 -0.15 -2.23 -2.85
N GLU A 94 -0.77 -1.86 -3.99
CA GLU A 94 -0.63 -2.60 -5.24
C GLU A 94 0.81 -2.56 -5.77
N ALA A 95 1.49 -1.41 -5.66
CA ALA A 95 2.88 -1.28 -6.04
C ALA A 95 3.80 -2.22 -5.23
N LEU A 96 3.61 -2.31 -3.91
CA LEU A 96 4.37 -3.22 -3.05
C LEU A 96 4.10 -4.69 -3.41
N GLN A 97 2.83 -5.07 -3.58
CA GLN A 97 2.44 -6.43 -3.96
C GLN A 97 2.99 -6.81 -5.34
N THR A 98 2.95 -5.89 -6.30
CA THR A 98 3.50 -6.09 -7.65
C THR A 98 5.02 -6.22 -7.62
N ALA A 99 5.72 -5.38 -6.85
CA ALA A 99 7.17 -5.44 -6.68
C ALA A 99 7.62 -6.78 -6.10
N ASP A 100 6.96 -7.23 -5.02
CA ASP A 100 7.30 -8.49 -4.34
C ASP A 100 7.04 -9.70 -5.22
N CYS A 101 5.90 -9.75 -5.89
CA CYS A 101 5.52 -10.84 -6.76
C CYS A 101 6.47 -10.99 -7.97
N ASN A 102 6.86 -9.88 -8.59
CA ASN A 102 7.74 -9.88 -9.77
C ASN A 102 9.23 -9.83 -9.42
N LYS A 103 9.60 -9.68 -8.14
CA LYS A 103 10.97 -9.39 -7.69
C LYS A 103 11.59 -8.25 -8.48
N ALA A 104 10.84 -7.17 -8.65
CA ALA A 104 11.14 -6.04 -9.52
C ALA A 104 10.99 -4.72 -8.77
N SER A 105 11.40 -3.62 -9.38
CA SER A 105 11.19 -2.28 -8.85
C SER A 105 10.03 -1.60 -9.58
N ILE A 106 9.34 -0.73 -8.86
CA ILE A 106 8.21 0.05 -9.39
C ILE A 106 8.72 1.45 -9.76
N PRO A 107 8.48 1.94 -10.99
CA PRO A 107 8.92 3.28 -11.39
C PRO A 107 8.12 4.39 -10.68
N ALA A 108 8.67 5.60 -10.71
CA ALA A 108 7.97 6.80 -10.26
C ALA A 108 6.67 6.99 -11.06
N ASN A 109 5.64 7.46 -10.39
CA ASN A 109 4.30 7.73 -10.96
C ASN A 109 3.58 6.49 -11.52
N TRP A 110 4.09 5.29 -11.29
CA TRP A 110 3.49 4.05 -11.75
C TRP A 110 2.04 3.90 -11.26
N ILE A 111 1.18 3.46 -12.14
CA ILE A 111 -0.18 3.05 -11.82
C ILE A 111 -0.36 1.56 -12.15
N PRO A 112 -1.32 0.86 -11.49
CA PRO A 112 -1.59 -0.55 -11.77
C PRO A 112 -1.83 -0.84 -13.25
N GLY A 113 -1.08 -1.81 -13.79
CA GLY A 113 -1.12 -2.18 -15.21
C GLY A 113 0.04 -1.65 -16.05
N GLU A 114 0.80 -0.68 -15.54
CA GLU A 114 1.98 -0.18 -16.26
C GLU A 114 3.20 -1.10 -16.12
N PRO A 115 4.18 -0.97 -17.05
CA PRO A 115 5.42 -1.73 -16.98
C PRO A 115 6.23 -1.48 -15.70
N ILE A 116 6.98 -2.49 -15.28
CA ILE A 116 7.83 -2.47 -14.09
C ILE A 116 9.31 -2.54 -14.47
N ILE A 117 10.17 -2.04 -13.58
CA ILE A 117 11.62 -2.00 -13.82
C ILE A 117 12.23 -3.37 -13.53
N VAL A 118 12.95 -3.90 -14.51
CA VAL A 118 13.70 -5.14 -14.36
C VAL A 118 14.94 -4.90 -13.49
N PRO A 119 15.23 -5.75 -12.49
CA PRO A 119 16.43 -5.62 -11.66
C PRO A 119 17.71 -5.55 -12.47
N SER A 120 18.68 -4.76 -12.01
CA SER A 120 19.98 -4.60 -12.69
C SER A 120 20.70 -5.94 -12.83
N PRO A 121 21.41 -6.17 -13.94
CA PRO A 121 22.22 -7.36 -14.14
C PRO A 121 23.31 -7.48 -13.05
N LYS A 122 23.61 -8.71 -12.63
CA LYS A 122 24.62 -8.97 -11.60
C LYS A 122 25.94 -9.50 -12.17
N THR A 123 25.99 -9.84 -13.45
CA THR A 123 27.19 -10.36 -14.13
C THR A 123 27.39 -9.65 -15.46
N PHE A 124 28.62 -9.68 -15.97
CA PHE A 124 28.94 -9.08 -17.26
C PHE A 124 28.15 -9.74 -18.41
N ASN A 125 27.99 -11.07 -18.37
CA ASN A 125 27.21 -11.78 -19.39
C ASN A 125 25.75 -11.35 -19.38
N SER A 126 25.11 -11.29 -18.20
CA SER A 126 23.71 -10.83 -18.09
C SER A 126 23.53 -9.36 -18.48
N LEU A 127 24.59 -8.53 -18.32
CA LEU A 127 24.60 -7.18 -18.83
C LEU A 127 24.63 -7.14 -20.36
N GLN A 128 25.49 -7.93 -20.99
CA GLN A 128 25.55 -8.01 -22.46
C GLN A 128 24.23 -8.50 -23.06
N GLU A 129 23.64 -9.53 -22.47
CA GLU A 129 22.31 -10.03 -22.85
C GLU A 129 21.25 -8.91 -22.77
N ARG A 130 21.22 -8.18 -21.66
CA ARG A 130 20.30 -7.06 -21.44
C ARG A 130 20.46 -5.96 -22.48
N VAL A 131 21.72 -5.58 -22.80
CA VAL A 131 22.01 -4.59 -23.85
C VAL A 131 21.48 -5.04 -25.21
N ASN A 132 21.64 -6.33 -25.55
CA ASN A 132 21.14 -6.87 -26.81
C ASN A 132 19.60 -6.95 -26.85
N GLU A 133 18.97 -7.32 -25.73
CA GLU A 133 17.50 -7.32 -25.60
C GLU A 133 16.90 -5.93 -25.78
N ILE A 134 17.49 -4.92 -25.16
CA ILE A 134 17.01 -3.52 -25.27
C ILE A 134 17.15 -3.03 -26.72
N LYS A 135 18.26 -3.33 -27.38
CA LYS A 135 18.45 -2.97 -28.80
C LYS A 135 17.39 -3.61 -29.70
N LYS A 136 17.01 -4.85 -29.41
CA LYS A 136 16.01 -5.59 -30.18
C LYS A 136 14.59 -5.16 -29.88
N ASN A 137 14.23 -5.04 -28.61
CA ASN A 137 12.84 -4.90 -28.15
C ASN A 137 12.44 -3.47 -27.80
N LYS A 138 13.40 -2.54 -27.72
CA LYS A 138 13.20 -1.13 -27.32
C LYS A 138 12.45 -0.99 -25.96
N ASN A 139 12.62 -1.97 -25.07
CA ASN A 139 11.94 -2.04 -23.77
C ASN A 139 12.73 -1.37 -22.64
N GLY A 140 13.54 -0.38 -22.94
CA GLY A 140 14.33 0.34 -21.94
C GLY A 140 15.17 1.46 -22.53
N ILE A 141 15.64 2.34 -21.65
CA ILE A 141 16.54 3.44 -22.00
C ILE A 141 17.99 2.96 -21.99
N SER A 142 18.33 2.06 -21.06
CA SER A 142 19.68 1.51 -20.90
C SER A 142 19.62 0.21 -20.09
N TRP A 143 20.76 -0.49 -19.98
CA TRP A 143 20.89 -1.72 -19.21
C TRP A 143 20.48 -1.57 -17.73
N TYR A 144 20.62 -0.38 -17.16
CA TYR A 144 20.23 -0.05 -15.78
C TYR A 144 18.75 0.36 -15.64
N LEU A 145 18.08 0.69 -16.73
CA LEU A 145 16.68 1.11 -16.75
C LEU A 145 15.97 0.45 -17.93
N SER A 146 15.52 -0.75 -17.72
CA SER A 146 14.73 -1.53 -18.67
C SER A 146 13.42 -1.99 -18.01
N PHE A 147 12.41 -2.17 -18.81
CA PHE A 147 11.04 -2.43 -18.37
C PHE A 147 10.56 -3.80 -18.84
N LYS A 148 9.62 -4.37 -18.10
CA LYS A 148 8.84 -5.55 -18.51
C LYS A 148 7.40 -5.39 -18.06
N GLU A 149 6.49 -6.12 -18.67
CA GLU A 149 5.12 -6.24 -18.20
C GLU A 149 5.06 -7.00 -16.87
N SER A 150 4.07 -6.67 -16.04
CA SER A 150 3.83 -7.38 -14.78
C SER A 150 3.14 -8.72 -15.05
N GLU A 151 3.75 -9.80 -14.61
CA GLU A 151 3.17 -11.15 -14.72
C GLU A 151 2.07 -11.42 -13.69
N CYS A 152 1.98 -10.59 -12.64
CA CYS A 152 1.09 -10.80 -11.51
C CYS A 152 -0.29 -10.15 -11.67
N ASN A 153 -0.44 -9.17 -12.54
CA ASN A 153 -1.72 -8.51 -12.78
C ASN A 153 -2.77 -9.46 -13.35
N ASN A 154 -2.37 -10.40 -14.20
CA ASN A 154 -3.28 -11.40 -14.79
C ASN A 154 -3.86 -12.36 -13.73
N LYS A 155 -3.06 -12.77 -12.73
CA LYS A 155 -3.52 -13.67 -11.67
C LYS A 155 -4.48 -13.02 -10.68
N ILE A 156 -4.33 -11.73 -10.42
CA ILE A 156 -5.22 -10.98 -9.52
C ILE A 156 -6.58 -10.76 -10.19
N ILE A 157 -6.60 -10.44 -11.47
CA ILE A 157 -7.84 -10.25 -12.25
C ILE A 157 -8.58 -11.58 -12.38
N GLU A 158 -7.92 -12.68 -12.75
CA GLU A 158 -8.52 -14.02 -12.85
C GLU A 158 -9.09 -14.50 -11.51
N SER A 159 -8.35 -14.31 -10.40
CA SER A 159 -8.84 -14.70 -9.08
C SER A 159 -10.02 -13.84 -8.60
N SER A 160 -10.15 -12.61 -9.09
CA SER A 160 -11.28 -11.72 -8.78
C SER A 160 -12.52 -12.07 -9.60
N ILE A 161 -12.35 -12.48 -10.86
CA ILE A 161 -13.43 -12.93 -11.74
C ILE A 161 -14.03 -14.24 -11.22
N ASN A 162 -13.19 -15.22 -10.88
CA ASN A 162 -13.63 -16.52 -10.36
C ASN A 162 -14.41 -16.37 -9.04
N ARG A 163 -14.03 -15.41 -8.15
CA ARG A 163 -14.79 -15.14 -6.91
C ARG A 163 -16.16 -14.49 -7.13
N ILE A 164 -16.39 -13.87 -8.28
CA ILE A 164 -17.68 -13.27 -8.63
C ILE A 164 -18.60 -14.33 -9.24
N GLU A 165 -18.05 -15.30 -9.95
CA GLU A 165 -18.79 -16.42 -10.54
C GLU A 165 -19.25 -17.44 -9.49
N ASP A 166 -18.42 -17.71 -8.45
CA ASP A 166 -18.77 -18.61 -7.33
C ASP A 166 -19.85 -18.04 -6.38
N LYS A 167 -20.27 -16.78 -6.55
CA LYS A 167 -21.32 -16.13 -5.73
C LYS A 167 -22.63 -15.91 -6.47
N LYS A 168 -22.80 -16.46 -7.66
CA LYS A 168 -24.05 -16.53 -8.39
C LYS A 168 -24.69 -17.90 -8.28
#